data_e9f759c80bf71b04e53d0ca104060cab
#
_entry.id   e9f759c80bf71b04e53d0ca104060cab
#
_cell.length_a   1.000
_cell.length_b   1.000
_cell.length_c   1.000
_cell.angle_alpha   90.00
_cell.angle_beta   90.00
_cell.angle_gamma   90.00
#
_symmetry.space_group_name_H-M   'P 1'
#
loop_
_entity.id
_entity.type
_entity.pdbx_description
1 polymer ?
#
loop_
_entity_poly.entity_id
_entity_poly.type
_entity_poly.pdbx_seq_one_letter_code
_entity_poly.pdbx_strand_id
1 'polypeptide(L)'
;MIELLLSDEQSFSVEDTNLSAFLKRPVRVNGGAVFLCTAGRAVVSVNVEEHAIECDTEVVLLPDMVFMLVEASADFRVIFYASSIQVFDGAMQRLDTECFHYLETHPAIWHRGETARGVKNLYSVVLAASAETENIYRSQIMYLLMRHILLNVCDKVRRNYIRYQEEGAHRKRELYDRFVKLIAEHFIERRDVAFYAGKLCISMSYLASVTRTLTGETPKEMIDKWIVHEIKLMLMFSDLSLQQIADRMHFPDPVSYTHLRAH
;
A
#
# COMPACT_ATOMS: atom_id res chain seq x y z
N MET A 1 -7.60 -20.55 -6.55
CA MET A 1 -6.66 -19.41 -6.45
C MET A 1 -7.45 -18.22 -6.93
N ILE A 2 -7.89 -17.35 -6.04
CA ILE A 2 -8.52 -16.11 -6.47
C ILE A 2 -7.37 -15.23 -6.87
N GLU A 3 -6.97 -15.31 -8.14
CA GLU A 3 -6.27 -14.21 -8.75
C GLU A 3 -7.16 -13.01 -8.53
N LEU A 4 -6.79 -12.15 -7.62
CA LEU A 4 -7.38 -10.84 -7.53
C LEU A 4 -6.93 -10.21 -8.77
N LEU A 5 -7.78 -10.40 -9.79
CA LEU A 5 -7.70 -9.46 -10.80
C LEU A 5 -7.64 -10.03 -12.16
N LEU A 6 -8.63 -9.68 -12.82
CA LEU A 6 -8.67 -9.47 -14.24
C LEU A 6 -7.94 -10.60 -15.00
N SER A 7 -8.71 -11.48 -15.59
CA SER A 7 -8.17 -12.28 -16.70
C SER A 7 -7.38 -11.35 -17.62
N ASP A 8 -6.32 -11.83 -18.28
CA ASP A 8 -5.47 -11.04 -19.19
C ASP A 8 -6.25 -10.22 -20.23
N GLU A 9 -7.55 -10.51 -20.42
CA GLU A 9 -8.46 -9.82 -21.31
C GLU A 9 -9.25 -8.66 -20.68
N GLN A 10 -9.30 -8.54 -19.33
CA GLN A 10 -10.06 -7.48 -18.66
C GLN A 10 -9.16 -6.35 -18.18
N SER A 11 -9.41 -5.13 -18.66
CA SER A 11 -8.67 -3.94 -18.23
C SER A 11 -9.08 -3.43 -16.85
N PHE A 12 -10.29 -3.76 -16.37
CA PHE A 12 -10.82 -3.34 -15.08
C PHE A 12 -12.00 -4.20 -14.60
N SER A 13 -12.26 -4.22 -13.29
CA SER A 13 -13.44 -4.78 -12.64
C SER A 13 -13.96 -3.83 -11.59
N VAL A 14 -15.29 -3.68 -11.50
CA VAL A 14 -15.96 -2.89 -10.47
C VAL A 14 -17.10 -3.70 -9.88
N GLU A 15 -17.12 -3.78 -8.55
CA GLU A 15 -18.13 -4.56 -7.82
C GLU A 15 -18.59 -3.84 -6.56
N ASP A 16 -19.89 -3.90 -6.27
CA ASP A 16 -20.41 -3.65 -4.93
C ASP A 16 -20.38 -4.97 -4.15
N THR A 17 -19.48 -5.10 -3.19
CA THR A 17 -19.14 -6.39 -2.57
C THR A 17 -18.87 -6.23 -1.07
N ASN A 18 -18.83 -7.34 -0.34
CA ASN A 18 -18.38 -7.41 1.05
C ASN A 18 -16.96 -7.98 1.20
N LEU A 19 -16.25 -8.16 0.10
CA LEU A 19 -14.88 -8.72 0.05
C LEU A 19 -14.73 -10.10 0.74
N SER A 20 -15.82 -10.86 0.90
CA SER A 20 -15.79 -12.17 1.58
C SER A 20 -14.87 -13.19 0.91
N ALA A 21 -14.61 -13.03 -0.39
CA ALA A 21 -13.66 -13.85 -1.14
C ALA A 21 -12.22 -13.75 -0.59
N PHE A 22 -11.89 -12.66 0.08
CA PHE A 22 -10.56 -12.36 0.67
C PHE A 22 -10.49 -12.60 2.17
N LEU A 23 -11.59 -13.12 2.77
CA LEU A 23 -11.63 -13.35 4.21
C LEU A 23 -10.60 -14.41 4.62
N LYS A 24 -9.61 -13.98 5.40
CA LYS A 24 -8.47 -14.80 5.87
C LYS A 24 -7.67 -15.47 4.75
N ARG A 25 -7.68 -14.85 3.55
CA ARG A 25 -6.97 -15.32 2.37
C ARG A 25 -6.11 -14.17 1.84
N PRO A 26 -4.80 -14.18 2.09
CA PRO A 26 -3.91 -13.18 1.54
C PRO A 26 -3.80 -13.35 0.03
N VAL A 27 -3.83 -12.23 -0.68
CA VAL A 27 -3.67 -12.18 -2.13
C VAL A 27 -2.71 -11.07 -2.51
N ARG A 28 -1.87 -11.31 -3.51
CA ARG A 28 -1.02 -10.29 -4.09
C ARG A 28 -1.81 -9.52 -5.15
N VAL A 29 -1.70 -8.20 -5.11
CA VAL A 29 -2.36 -7.29 -6.06
C VAL A 29 -1.47 -7.18 -7.32
N ASN A 30 -1.87 -7.79 -8.43
CA ASN A 30 -1.07 -7.79 -9.67
C ASN A 30 -1.20 -6.50 -10.48
N GLY A 31 -2.26 -5.72 -10.26
CA GLY A 31 -2.47 -4.40 -10.85
C GLY A 31 -2.60 -3.37 -9.75
N GLY A 32 -3.62 -2.51 -9.84
CA GLY A 32 -3.97 -1.59 -8.76
C GLY A 32 -5.44 -1.67 -8.43
N ALA A 33 -5.79 -1.41 -7.19
CA ALA A 33 -7.19 -1.37 -6.78
C ALA A 33 -7.46 -0.23 -5.80
N VAL A 34 -8.69 0.26 -5.84
CA VAL A 34 -9.20 1.22 -4.88
C VAL A 34 -10.58 0.75 -4.41
N PHE A 35 -10.91 0.97 -3.17
CA PHE A 35 -12.27 0.73 -2.72
C PHE A 35 -12.72 1.72 -1.65
N LEU A 36 -14.01 2.00 -1.62
CA LEU A 36 -14.66 2.83 -0.62
C LEU A 36 -15.56 1.96 0.26
N CYS A 37 -15.37 2.01 1.57
CA CYS A 37 -16.32 1.44 2.51
C CYS A 37 -17.59 2.29 2.53
N THR A 38 -18.72 1.68 2.13
CA THR A 38 -20.03 2.36 2.02
C THR A 38 -20.93 2.06 3.21
N ALA A 39 -20.70 0.94 3.90
CA ALA A 39 -21.44 0.54 5.11
C ALA A 39 -20.60 -0.39 6.00
N GLY A 40 -20.94 -0.45 7.27
CA GLY A 40 -20.31 -1.33 8.24
C GLY A 40 -18.88 -0.94 8.61
N ARG A 41 -18.15 -1.91 9.13
CA ARG A 41 -16.73 -1.80 9.53
C ARG A 41 -16.01 -3.10 9.28
N ALA A 42 -14.70 -3.03 9.08
CA ALA A 42 -13.86 -4.21 8.92
C ALA A 42 -12.43 -3.94 9.42
N VAL A 43 -11.67 -5.01 9.56
CA VAL A 43 -10.21 -4.96 9.68
C VAL A 43 -9.65 -5.59 8.40
N VAL A 44 -8.81 -4.86 7.72
CA VAL A 44 -8.07 -5.33 6.54
C VAL A 44 -6.59 -5.38 6.85
N SER A 45 -5.90 -6.36 6.31
CA SER A 45 -4.44 -6.41 6.35
C SER A 45 -3.90 -6.00 4.98
N VAL A 46 -3.02 -5.01 4.96
CA VAL A 46 -2.27 -4.57 3.78
C VAL A 46 -0.80 -4.66 4.11
N ASN A 47 -0.02 -5.41 3.32
CA ASN A 47 1.39 -5.66 3.58
C ASN A 47 1.66 -6.17 5.01
N VAL A 48 0.75 -7.04 5.51
CA VAL A 48 0.80 -7.62 6.86
C VAL A 48 0.48 -6.64 8.01
N GLU A 49 0.27 -5.37 7.75
CA GLU A 49 -0.20 -4.39 8.74
C GLU A 49 -1.73 -4.34 8.73
N GLU A 50 -2.33 -4.36 9.92
CA GLU A 50 -3.79 -4.32 10.07
C GLU A 50 -4.29 -2.88 10.14
N HIS A 51 -5.35 -2.60 9.38
CA HIS A 51 -6.02 -1.30 9.31
C HIS A 51 -7.50 -1.48 9.62
N ALA A 52 -7.98 -0.79 10.65
CA ALA A 52 -9.42 -0.69 10.90
C ALA A 52 -10.05 0.27 9.89
N ILE A 53 -11.10 -0.17 9.22
CA ILE A 53 -11.84 0.63 8.25
C ILE A 53 -13.32 0.68 8.62
N GLU A 54 -13.95 1.80 8.36
CA GLU A 54 -15.36 2.05 8.60
C GLU A 54 -15.97 2.82 7.43
N CYS A 55 -17.27 3.07 7.48
CA CYS A 55 -17.96 3.87 6.46
C CYS A 55 -17.18 5.16 6.16
N ASP A 56 -17.06 5.52 4.89
CA ASP A 56 -16.28 6.64 4.36
C ASP A 56 -14.76 6.48 4.38
N THR A 57 -14.24 5.27 4.67
CA THR A 57 -12.83 4.95 4.46
C THR A 57 -12.59 4.49 3.03
N GLU A 58 -11.69 5.17 2.34
CA GLU A 58 -11.16 4.80 1.03
C GLU A 58 -9.82 4.09 1.22
N VAL A 59 -9.63 2.95 0.54
CA VAL A 59 -8.38 2.20 0.58
C VAL A 59 -7.80 2.12 -0.81
N VAL A 60 -6.49 2.36 -0.92
CA VAL A 60 -5.72 2.26 -2.17
C VAL A 60 -4.74 1.10 -2.04
N LEU A 61 -4.84 0.16 -2.96
CA LEU A 61 -3.93 -0.97 -3.07
C LEU A 61 -3.03 -0.78 -4.29
N LEU A 62 -1.76 -0.55 -4.05
CA LEU A 62 -0.75 -0.41 -5.09
C LEU A 62 -0.34 -1.79 -5.63
N PRO A 63 0.27 -1.86 -6.84
CA PRO A 63 0.84 -3.09 -7.35
C PRO A 63 1.79 -3.77 -6.35
N ASP A 64 1.79 -5.09 -6.36
CA ASP A 64 2.59 -5.96 -5.48
C ASP A 64 2.23 -5.94 -3.99
N MET A 65 1.30 -5.09 -3.54
CA MET A 65 0.79 -5.16 -2.17
C MET A 65 0.08 -6.49 -1.91
N VAL A 66 0.17 -6.95 -0.67
CA VAL A 66 -0.58 -8.11 -0.19
C VAL A 66 -1.78 -7.64 0.60
N PHE A 67 -2.97 -8.05 0.16
CA PHE A 67 -4.25 -7.68 0.76
C PHE A 67 -4.95 -8.90 1.37
N MET A 68 -5.61 -8.72 2.51
CA MET A 68 -6.46 -9.72 3.14
C MET A 68 -7.57 -9.03 3.94
N LEU A 69 -8.79 -9.55 3.88
CA LEU A 69 -9.84 -9.21 4.84
C LEU A 69 -9.66 -10.06 6.08
N VAL A 70 -9.41 -9.44 7.25
CA VAL A 70 -9.22 -10.14 8.52
C VAL A 70 -10.57 -10.47 9.16
N GLU A 71 -11.41 -9.46 9.32
CA GLU A 71 -12.76 -9.56 9.84
C GLU A 71 -13.65 -8.43 9.32
N ALA A 72 -14.96 -8.64 9.34
CA ALA A 72 -15.93 -7.64 8.91
C ALA A 72 -17.25 -7.78 9.68
N SER A 73 -17.96 -6.66 9.87
CA SER A 73 -19.34 -6.67 10.37
C SER A 73 -20.31 -7.23 9.32
N ALA A 74 -21.46 -7.69 9.75
CA ALA A 74 -22.43 -8.33 8.86
C ALA A 74 -22.97 -7.40 7.76
N ASP A 75 -22.96 -6.10 8.02
CA ASP A 75 -23.41 -5.03 7.10
C ASP A 75 -22.25 -4.40 6.30
N PHE A 76 -21.05 -4.97 6.38
CA PHE A 76 -19.88 -4.45 5.65
C PHE A 76 -20.06 -4.51 4.15
N ARG A 77 -19.92 -3.35 3.49
CA ARG A 77 -20.02 -3.20 2.04
C ARG A 77 -18.98 -2.21 1.53
N VAL A 78 -18.45 -2.49 0.35
CA VAL A 78 -17.53 -1.61 -0.36
C VAL A 78 -17.89 -1.54 -1.84
N ILE A 79 -17.63 -0.42 -2.47
CA ILE A 79 -17.50 -0.36 -3.92
C ILE A 79 -16.02 -0.55 -4.24
N PHE A 80 -15.70 -1.69 -4.85
CA PHE A 80 -14.34 -2.12 -5.19
C PHE A 80 -14.08 -1.89 -6.66
N TYR A 81 -12.97 -1.24 -6.99
CA TYR A 81 -12.55 -0.98 -8.36
C TYR A 81 -11.09 -1.43 -8.53
N ALA A 82 -10.87 -2.49 -9.29
CA ALA A 82 -9.56 -3.00 -9.69
C ALA A 82 -9.27 -2.69 -11.16
N SER A 83 -8.00 -2.53 -11.48
CA SER A 83 -7.52 -2.34 -12.85
C SER A 83 -6.24 -3.11 -13.12
N SER A 84 -5.99 -3.45 -14.39
CA SER A 84 -4.72 -4.07 -14.80
C SER A 84 -3.54 -3.15 -14.50
N ILE A 85 -2.34 -3.72 -14.43
CA ILE A 85 -1.11 -2.95 -14.19
C ILE A 85 -0.93 -1.83 -15.21
N GLN A 86 -1.22 -2.09 -16.49
CA GLN A 86 -1.07 -1.10 -17.57
C GLN A 86 -2.01 0.11 -17.37
N VAL A 87 -3.27 -0.16 -16.96
CA VAL A 87 -4.26 0.89 -16.71
C VAL A 87 -3.88 1.68 -15.47
N PHE A 88 -3.46 1.00 -14.40
CA PHE A 88 -3.09 1.64 -13.14
C PHE A 88 -1.83 2.49 -13.30
N ASP A 89 -0.77 1.95 -13.90
CA ASP A 89 0.48 2.68 -14.17
C ASP A 89 0.23 3.91 -15.06
N GLY A 90 -0.60 3.74 -16.10
CA GLY A 90 -1.01 4.87 -16.94
C GLY A 90 -1.76 5.94 -16.14
N ALA A 91 -2.65 5.55 -15.23
CA ALA A 91 -3.38 6.46 -14.36
C ALA A 91 -2.47 7.16 -13.33
N MET A 92 -1.41 6.46 -12.88
CA MET A 92 -0.39 7.02 -11.98
C MET A 92 0.62 7.93 -12.68
N GLN A 93 0.73 7.86 -14.01
CA GLN A 93 1.75 8.60 -14.75
C GLN A 93 1.69 10.11 -14.46
N ARG A 94 2.83 10.71 -14.09
CA ARG A 94 2.98 12.13 -13.67
C ARG A 94 2.25 12.52 -12.39
N LEU A 95 1.83 11.55 -11.57
CA LEU A 95 1.41 11.83 -10.22
C LEU A 95 2.64 11.91 -9.29
N ASP A 96 2.42 12.51 -8.13
CA ASP A 96 3.46 12.72 -7.14
C ASP A 96 3.93 11.38 -6.53
N THR A 97 5.20 11.05 -6.67
CA THR A 97 5.79 9.84 -6.10
C THR A 97 5.73 9.81 -4.56
N GLU A 98 5.74 10.99 -3.90
CA GLU A 98 5.59 11.07 -2.45
C GLU A 98 4.21 10.57 -1.99
N CYS A 99 3.17 10.77 -2.81
CA CYS A 99 1.85 10.23 -2.53
C CYS A 99 1.88 8.70 -2.45
N PHE A 100 2.56 8.04 -3.37
CA PHE A 100 2.63 6.57 -3.41
C PHE A 100 3.45 6.00 -2.26
N HIS A 101 4.57 6.61 -1.90
CA HIS A 101 5.33 6.24 -0.72
C HIS A 101 4.51 6.37 0.58
N TYR A 102 3.68 7.41 0.67
CA TYR A 102 2.76 7.54 1.79
C TYR A 102 1.73 6.40 1.82
N LEU A 103 1.15 6.06 0.67
CA LEU A 103 0.14 5.01 0.53
C LEU A 103 0.70 3.60 0.78
N GLU A 104 1.99 3.37 0.59
CA GLU A 104 2.64 2.08 0.94
C GLU A 104 2.50 1.73 2.42
N THR A 105 2.48 2.73 3.28
CA THR A 105 2.37 2.57 4.74
C THR A 105 1.03 3.03 5.31
N HIS A 106 0.28 3.86 4.57
CA HIS A 106 -1.01 4.41 4.97
C HIS A 106 -2.05 4.23 3.85
N PRO A 107 -2.43 2.98 3.53
CA PRO A 107 -3.32 2.70 2.41
C PRO A 107 -4.76 3.13 2.66
N ALA A 108 -5.17 3.33 3.91
CA ALA A 108 -6.53 3.68 4.32
C ALA A 108 -6.67 5.18 4.62
N ILE A 109 -7.59 5.85 3.93
CA ILE A 109 -7.86 7.28 4.05
C ILE A 109 -9.30 7.49 4.46
N TRP A 110 -9.52 8.05 5.64
CA TRP A 110 -10.85 8.36 6.11
C TRP A 110 -11.31 9.76 5.64
N HIS A 111 -12.54 9.85 5.17
CA HIS A 111 -13.15 11.07 4.67
C HIS A 111 -14.21 11.61 5.63
N ARG A 112 -14.37 12.94 5.69
CA ARG A 112 -15.33 13.61 6.57
C ARG A 112 -16.18 14.62 5.81
N GLY A 113 -17.40 14.81 6.28
CA GLY A 113 -18.28 15.87 5.83
C GLY A 113 -18.55 15.89 4.33
N GLU A 114 -18.39 17.03 3.70
CA GLU A 114 -18.64 17.19 2.25
C GLU A 114 -17.68 16.37 1.38
N THR A 115 -16.44 16.17 1.85
CA THR A 115 -15.47 15.33 1.14
C THR A 115 -15.95 13.89 1.05
N ALA A 116 -16.47 13.32 2.15
CA ALA A 116 -17.02 11.97 2.15
C ALA A 116 -18.18 11.84 1.16
N ARG A 117 -19.08 12.83 1.12
CA ARG A 117 -20.18 12.87 0.15
C ARG A 117 -19.67 12.90 -1.29
N GLY A 118 -18.66 13.75 -1.57
CA GLY A 118 -18.06 13.84 -2.91
C GLY A 118 -17.43 12.51 -3.36
N VAL A 119 -16.70 11.84 -2.47
CA VAL A 119 -16.09 10.53 -2.76
C VAL A 119 -17.17 9.47 -2.98
N LYS A 120 -18.22 9.40 -2.16
CA LYS A 120 -19.35 8.48 -2.38
C LYS A 120 -20.00 8.68 -3.75
N ASN A 121 -20.23 9.94 -4.14
CA ASN A 121 -20.80 10.25 -5.44
C ASN A 121 -19.88 9.77 -6.58
N LEU A 122 -18.56 9.96 -6.45
CA LEU A 122 -17.58 9.50 -7.43
C LEU A 122 -17.62 7.98 -7.58
N TYR A 123 -17.64 7.22 -6.48
CA TYR A 123 -17.72 5.76 -6.54
C TYR A 123 -19.06 5.28 -7.08
N SER A 124 -20.14 6.00 -6.85
CA SER A 124 -21.44 5.71 -7.47
C SER A 124 -21.38 5.90 -8.99
N VAL A 125 -20.67 6.93 -9.48
CA VAL A 125 -20.44 7.14 -10.92
C VAL A 125 -19.56 6.02 -11.50
N VAL A 126 -18.51 5.60 -10.77
CA VAL A 126 -17.67 4.47 -11.18
C VAL A 126 -18.51 3.20 -11.37
N LEU A 127 -19.37 2.89 -10.41
CA LEU A 127 -20.24 1.71 -10.48
C LEU A 127 -21.23 1.81 -11.66
N ALA A 128 -21.86 2.97 -11.85
CA ALA A 128 -22.79 3.20 -12.96
C ALA A 128 -22.08 3.09 -14.33
N ALA A 129 -20.94 3.75 -14.51
CA ALA A 129 -20.17 3.74 -15.74
C ALA A 129 -19.66 2.31 -16.07
N SER A 130 -19.31 1.52 -15.06
CA SER A 130 -18.87 0.14 -15.26
C SER A 130 -20.00 -0.78 -15.78
N ALA A 131 -21.25 -0.46 -15.51
CA ALA A 131 -22.42 -1.22 -15.95
C ALA A 131 -22.84 -0.94 -17.41
N GLU A 132 -22.36 0.16 -18.01
CA GLU A 132 -22.70 0.55 -19.39
C GLU A 132 -21.88 -0.23 -20.42
N THR A 133 -22.19 -1.52 -20.60
CA THR A 133 -21.40 -2.43 -21.46
C THR A 133 -21.42 -2.03 -22.94
N GLU A 134 -22.47 -1.36 -23.40
CA GLU A 134 -22.63 -0.92 -24.81
C GLU A 134 -21.85 0.38 -25.12
N ASN A 135 -21.30 1.06 -24.12
CA ASN A 135 -20.58 2.29 -24.33
C ASN A 135 -19.19 2.02 -24.92
N ILE A 136 -18.96 2.41 -26.17
CA ILE A 136 -17.70 2.20 -26.89
C ILE A 136 -16.50 2.91 -26.22
N TYR A 137 -16.72 3.93 -25.40
CA TYR A 137 -15.70 4.66 -24.66
C TYR A 137 -15.57 4.19 -23.20
N ARG A 138 -16.26 3.10 -22.83
CA ARG A 138 -16.28 2.59 -21.45
C ARG A 138 -14.88 2.44 -20.83
N SER A 139 -13.93 1.84 -21.58
CA SER A 139 -12.57 1.66 -21.08
C SER A 139 -11.84 2.97 -20.84
N GLN A 140 -12.01 3.97 -21.71
CA GLN A 140 -11.44 5.31 -21.54
C GLN A 140 -12.07 6.03 -20.35
N ILE A 141 -13.38 5.93 -20.17
CA ILE A 141 -14.11 6.51 -19.05
C ILE A 141 -13.61 5.88 -17.74
N MET A 142 -13.50 4.56 -17.68
CA MET A 142 -12.99 3.88 -16.50
C MET A 142 -11.56 4.30 -16.18
N TYR A 143 -10.66 4.36 -17.17
CA TYR A 143 -9.31 4.90 -16.99
C TYR A 143 -9.30 6.32 -16.39
N LEU A 144 -10.13 7.22 -16.92
CA LEU A 144 -10.24 8.61 -16.43
C LEU A 144 -10.79 8.67 -15.00
N LEU A 145 -11.74 7.78 -14.65
CA LEU A 145 -12.29 7.69 -13.30
C LEU A 145 -11.23 7.16 -12.30
N MET A 146 -10.45 6.15 -12.66
CA MET A 146 -9.31 5.70 -11.84
C MET A 146 -8.32 6.84 -11.61
N ARG A 147 -7.92 7.53 -12.69
CA ARG A 147 -7.03 8.68 -12.59
C ARG A 147 -7.60 9.80 -11.71
N HIS A 148 -8.90 10.08 -11.82
CA HIS A 148 -9.58 11.07 -10.98
C HIS A 148 -9.53 10.69 -9.49
N ILE A 149 -9.77 9.42 -9.16
CA ILE A 149 -9.65 8.90 -7.79
C ILE A 149 -8.22 9.12 -7.27
N LEU A 150 -7.22 8.67 -8.02
CA LEU A 150 -5.81 8.80 -7.61
C LEU A 150 -5.37 10.26 -7.46
N LEU A 151 -5.82 11.17 -8.32
CA LEU A 151 -5.55 12.61 -8.19
C LEU A 151 -6.15 13.17 -6.89
N ASN A 152 -7.40 12.82 -6.55
CA ASN A 152 -8.03 13.24 -5.30
C ASN A 152 -7.31 12.69 -4.07
N VAL A 153 -6.91 11.42 -4.12
CA VAL A 153 -6.13 10.79 -3.06
C VAL A 153 -4.81 11.52 -2.87
N CYS A 154 -4.06 11.75 -3.94
CA CYS A 154 -2.78 12.47 -3.87
C CYS A 154 -2.93 13.91 -3.38
N ASP A 155 -3.97 14.64 -3.79
CA ASP A 155 -4.25 15.98 -3.27
C ASP A 155 -4.50 15.96 -1.75
N LYS A 156 -5.25 14.97 -1.25
CA LYS A 156 -5.52 14.82 0.18
C LYS A 156 -4.27 14.45 0.98
N VAL A 157 -3.51 13.49 0.49
CA VAL A 157 -2.22 13.11 1.07
C VAL A 157 -1.34 14.35 1.16
N ARG A 158 -1.21 15.10 0.08
CA ARG A 158 -0.41 16.32 0.02
C ARG A 158 -0.89 17.38 1.00
N ARG A 159 -2.20 17.69 1.07
CA ARG A 159 -2.75 18.70 2.00
C ARG A 159 -2.61 18.30 3.46
N ASN A 160 -2.81 17.04 3.78
CA ASN A 160 -2.71 16.56 5.16
C ASN A 160 -1.26 16.39 5.61
N TYR A 161 -0.39 16.05 4.68
CA TYR A 161 1.01 15.74 4.92
C TYR A 161 1.91 16.99 4.87
N ILE A 162 1.67 17.92 3.93
CA ILE A 162 2.48 19.13 3.72
C ILE A 162 2.11 20.25 4.72
N ARG A 163 0.93 20.24 5.32
CA ARG A 163 0.54 21.22 6.35
C ARG A 163 1.43 21.22 7.60
N TYR A 164 2.31 20.23 7.77
CA TYR A 164 3.26 20.10 8.87
C TYR A 164 4.71 20.45 8.49
N GLN A 165 4.95 21.03 7.30
CA GLN A 165 6.30 21.40 6.88
C GLN A 165 6.60 22.87 7.21
N GLU A 166 7.16 23.12 8.39
CA GLU A 166 8.09 24.23 8.61
C GLU A 166 9.41 23.95 7.84
N GLU A 167 10.10 24.99 7.34
CA GLU A 167 11.23 24.92 6.40
C GLU A 167 12.41 23.96 6.76
N GLY A 168 12.50 23.49 8.00
CA GLY A 168 13.47 22.45 8.42
C GLY A 168 13.05 21.01 8.17
N ALA A 169 11.77 20.76 7.90
CA ALA A 169 11.22 19.41 7.72
C ALA A 169 11.43 18.88 6.29
N HIS A 170 11.50 19.74 5.29
CA HIS A 170 11.70 19.33 3.89
C HIS A 170 13.01 18.55 3.69
N ARG A 171 14.13 19.05 4.22
CA ARG A 171 15.43 18.38 4.11
C ARG A 171 15.47 17.03 4.85
N LYS A 172 14.80 16.94 6.01
CA LYS A 172 14.67 15.68 6.75
C LYS A 172 13.83 14.67 5.99
N ARG A 173 12.78 15.14 5.32
CA ARG A 173 11.90 14.30 4.52
C ARG A 173 12.60 13.74 3.29
N GLU A 174 13.25 14.58 2.49
CA GLU A 174 14.03 14.12 1.32
C GLU A 174 15.08 13.07 1.73
N LEU A 175 15.72 13.28 2.88
CA LEU A 175 16.68 12.32 3.41
C LEU A 175 16.04 11.01 3.81
N TYR A 176 14.86 11.05 4.42
CA TYR A 176 14.06 9.89 4.77
C TYR A 176 13.65 9.10 3.53
N ASP A 177 13.12 9.76 2.51
CA ASP A 177 12.67 9.11 1.26
C ASP A 177 13.85 8.41 0.54
N ARG A 178 15.02 9.05 0.52
CA ARG A 178 16.25 8.42 0.03
C ARG A 178 16.67 7.22 0.88
N PHE A 179 16.48 7.28 2.19
CA PHE A 179 16.75 6.17 3.10
C PHE A 179 15.82 4.98 2.83
N VAL A 180 14.51 5.21 2.71
CA VAL A 180 13.53 4.16 2.39
C VAL A 180 13.84 3.50 1.04
N LYS A 181 14.19 4.28 0.02
CA LYS A 181 14.62 3.75 -1.28
C LYS A 181 15.87 2.87 -1.16
N LEU A 182 16.86 3.29 -0.39
CA LEU A 182 18.06 2.48 -0.14
C LEU A 182 17.75 1.20 0.63
N ILE A 183 16.80 1.22 1.58
CA ILE A 183 16.34 -0.01 2.23
C ILE A 183 15.78 -0.96 1.18
N ALA A 184 14.82 -0.52 0.36
CA ALA A 184 14.21 -1.35 -0.68
C ALA A 184 15.24 -2.00 -1.63
N GLU A 185 16.31 -1.27 -1.95
CA GLU A 185 17.38 -1.76 -2.85
C GLU A 185 18.36 -2.74 -2.18
N HIS A 186 18.55 -2.65 -0.85
CA HIS A 186 19.69 -3.31 -0.20
C HIS A 186 19.38 -4.14 1.05
N PHE A 187 18.14 -4.18 1.57
CA PHE A 187 17.81 -4.79 2.87
C PHE A 187 18.15 -6.29 2.97
N ILE A 188 18.17 -7.00 1.86
CA ILE A 188 18.54 -8.43 1.83
C ILE A 188 20.03 -8.61 2.17
N GLU A 189 20.91 -7.78 1.59
CA GLU A 189 22.36 -7.91 1.69
C GLU A 189 22.94 -7.06 2.84
N ARG A 190 22.31 -5.92 3.16
CA ARG A 190 22.81 -4.93 4.09
C ARG A 190 21.79 -4.59 5.16
N ARG A 191 22.13 -4.92 6.41
CA ARG A 191 21.25 -4.76 7.58
C ARG A 191 21.81 -3.78 8.61
N ASP A 192 22.99 -3.27 8.39
CA ASP A 192 23.66 -2.34 9.28
C ASP A 192 23.33 -0.89 8.93
N VAL A 193 22.97 -0.12 9.94
CA VAL A 193 22.58 1.30 9.80
C VAL A 193 23.76 2.15 9.26
N ALA A 194 24.99 1.74 9.52
CA ALA A 194 26.18 2.47 9.08
C ALA A 194 26.30 2.50 7.56
N PHE A 195 25.95 1.39 6.87
CA PHE A 195 25.91 1.34 5.41
C PHE A 195 24.99 2.41 4.83
N TYR A 196 23.76 2.49 5.33
CA TYR A 196 22.75 3.45 4.85
C TYR A 196 23.16 4.89 5.16
N ALA A 197 23.62 5.15 6.38
CA ALA A 197 24.12 6.47 6.77
C ALA A 197 25.30 6.91 5.89
N GLY A 198 26.22 5.99 5.57
CA GLY A 198 27.34 6.23 4.66
C GLY A 198 26.88 6.55 3.23
N LYS A 199 25.91 5.80 2.68
CA LYS A 199 25.32 6.08 1.36
C LYS A 199 24.63 7.43 1.29
N LEU A 200 24.04 7.89 2.40
CA LEU A 200 23.39 9.19 2.52
C LEU A 200 24.36 10.34 2.86
N CYS A 201 25.63 10.02 3.09
CA CYS A 201 26.68 10.98 3.50
C CYS A 201 26.32 11.74 4.81
N ILE A 202 25.73 11.03 5.80
CA ILE A 202 25.33 11.56 7.10
C ILE A 202 25.80 10.65 8.25
N SER A 203 25.73 11.15 9.48
CA SER A 203 25.99 10.32 10.67
C SER A 203 24.79 9.41 10.99
N MET A 204 25.04 8.24 11.58
CA MET A 204 23.99 7.33 12.08
C MET A 204 23.06 8.02 13.09
N SER A 205 23.62 8.90 13.94
CA SER A 205 22.85 9.66 14.93
C SER A 205 21.86 10.63 14.25
N TYR A 206 22.30 11.28 13.17
CA TYR A 206 21.42 12.18 12.42
C TYR A 206 20.33 11.40 11.67
N LEU A 207 20.66 10.25 11.06
CA LEU A 207 19.67 9.37 10.45
C LEU A 207 18.63 8.91 11.48
N ALA A 208 19.06 8.48 12.68
CA ALA A 208 18.16 8.09 13.76
C ALA A 208 17.26 9.26 14.25
N SER A 209 17.79 10.49 14.27
CA SER A 209 16.97 11.67 14.57
C SER A 209 15.92 11.93 13.51
N VAL A 210 16.27 11.77 12.23
CA VAL A 210 15.36 11.97 11.10
C VAL A 210 14.22 10.95 11.14
N THR A 211 14.54 9.66 11.24
CA THR A 211 13.53 8.59 11.24
C THR A 211 12.61 8.72 12.45
N ARG A 212 13.13 8.90 13.67
CA ARG A 212 12.31 9.10 14.87
C ARG A 212 11.41 10.32 14.78
N THR A 213 11.89 11.42 14.19
CA THR A 213 11.06 12.63 14.02
C THR A 213 9.87 12.39 13.08
N LEU A 214 10.05 11.59 12.01
CA LEU A 214 9.07 11.41 10.96
C LEU A 214 8.15 10.21 11.19
N THR A 215 8.65 9.13 11.81
CA THR A 215 7.91 7.86 11.95
C THR A 215 7.80 7.35 13.39
N GLY A 216 8.53 7.94 14.32
CA GLY A 216 8.66 7.43 15.68
C GLY A 216 9.65 6.25 15.82
N GLU A 217 10.19 5.73 14.71
CA GLU A 217 11.00 4.51 14.66
C GLU A 217 12.47 4.81 14.46
N THR A 218 13.32 3.87 14.87
CA THR A 218 14.75 3.91 14.57
C THR A 218 15.02 3.37 13.15
N PRO A 219 16.15 3.76 12.52
CA PRO A 219 16.55 3.18 11.23
C PRO A 219 16.65 1.65 11.26
N LYS A 220 17.08 1.08 12.40
CA LYS A 220 17.21 -0.37 12.55
C LYS A 220 15.85 -1.06 12.57
N GLU A 221 14.89 -0.54 13.32
CA GLU A 221 13.51 -1.05 13.34
C GLU A 221 12.88 -1.02 11.94
N MET A 222 13.10 0.06 11.19
CA MET A 222 12.62 0.16 9.82
C MET A 222 13.22 -0.91 8.91
N ILE A 223 14.56 -1.11 8.94
CA ILE A 223 15.24 -2.16 8.15
C ILE A 223 14.69 -3.54 8.55
N ASP A 224 14.53 -3.80 9.85
CA ASP A 224 14.06 -5.09 10.36
C ASP A 224 12.60 -5.35 9.94
N LYS A 225 11.75 -4.34 9.90
CA LYS A 225 10.37 -4.46 9.36
C LYS A 225 10.37 -4.90 7.90
N TRP A 226 11.22 -4.34 7.05
CA TRP A 226 11.35 -4.75 5.65
C TRP A 226 11.78 -6.21 5.52
N ILE A 227 12.75 -6.64 6.33
CA ILE A 227 13.22 -8.03 6.38
C ILE A 227 12.09 -8.98 6.80
N VAL A 228 11.39 -8.65 7.90
CA VAL A 228 10.27 -9.45 8.41
C VAL A 228 9.15 -9.52 7.38
N HIS A 229 8.86 -8.40 6.71
CA HIS A 229 7.86 -8.35 5.65
C HIS A 229 8.20 -9.32 4.51
N GLU A 230 9.41 -9.27 3.98
CA GLU A 230 9.84 -10.15 2.89
C GLU A 230 9.82 -11.63 3.29
N ILE A 231 10.27 -11.95 4.51
CA ILE A 231 10.18 -13.32 5.04
C ILE A 231 8.72 -13.79 5.10
N LYS A 232 7.80 -12.94 5.58
CA LYS A 232 6.38 -13.29 5.63
C LYS A 232 5.80 -13.51 4.23
N LEU A 233 6.20 -12.70 3.24
CA LEU A 233 5.80 -12.89 1.85
C LEU A 233 6.30 -14.23 1.29
N MET A 234 7.58 -14.57 1.52
CA MET A 234 8.14 -15.85 1.09
C MET A 234 7.40 -17.03 1.73
N LEU A 235 7.07 -16.95 3.03
CA LEU A 235 6.31 -17.98 3.72
C LEU A 235 4.88 -18.15 3.19
N MET A 236 4.25 -17.07 2.72
CA MET A 236 2.87 -17.11 2.21
C MET A 236 2.78 -17.54 0.75
N PHE A 237 3.76 -17.16 -0.07
CA PHE A 237 3.65 -17.28 -1.53
C PHE A 237 4.71 -18.17 -2.19
N SER A 238 5.54 -18.87 -1.41
CA SER A 238 6.49 -19.85 -1.96
C SER A 238 6.48 -21.16 -1.18
N ASP A 239 6.89 -22.23 -1.84
CA ASP A 239 7.09 -23.56 -1.24
C ASP A 239 8.49 -23.71 -0.61
N LEU A 240 9.20 -22.61 -0.36
CA LEU A 240 10.53 -22.62 0.21
C LEU A 240 10.51 -23.10 1.66
N SER A 241 11.42 -23.98 2.01
CA SER A 241 11.65 -24.35 3.39
C SER A 241 12.25 -23.18 4.19
N LEU A 242 12.10 -23.21 5.53
CA LEU A 242 12.69 -22.19 6.39
C LEU A 242 14.20 -22.01 6.16
N GLN A 243 14.92 -23.10 5.89
CA GLN A 243 16.34 -23.06 5.58
C GLN A 243 16.60 -22.32 4.27
N GLN A 244 15.82 -22.61 3.22
CA GLN A 244 15.96 -21.94 1.93
C GLN A 244 15.61 -20.45 2.01
N ILE A 245 14.63 -20.07 2.85
CA ILE A 245 14.34 -18.66 3.11
C ILE A 245 15.50 -17.98 3.84
N ALA A 246 16.07 -18.63 4.87
CA ALA A 246 17.24 -18.11 5.58
C ALA A 246 18.44 -17.91 4.64
N ASP A 247 18.71 -18.87 3.77
CA ASP A 247 19.79 -18.81 2.77
C ASP A 247 19.54 -17.66 1.78
N ARG A 248 18.31 -17.53 1.26
CA ARG A 248 17.94 -16.49 0.30
C ARG A 248 18.01 -15.09 0.91
N MET A 249 17.69 -14.99 2.19
CA MET A 249 17.78 -13.74 2.96
C MET A 249 19.18 -13.51 3.53
N HIS A 250 20.18 -14.33 3.18
CA HIS A 250 21.57 -14.21 3.66
C HIS A 250 21.70 -14.14 5.19
N PHE A 251 20.95 -14.98 5.93
CA PHE A 251 21.14 -15.14 7.37
C PHE A 251 22.35 -16.05 7.63
N PRO A 252 23.29 -15.64 8.50
CA PRO A 252 24.52 -16.41 8.76
C PRO A 252 24.27 -17.73 9.49
N ASP A 253 23.14 -17.87 10.20
CA ASP A 253 22.73 -19.09 10.88
C ASP A 253 21.20 -19.12 11.13
N PRO A 254 20.61 -20.34 11.34
CA PRO A 254 19.19 -20.50 11.65
C PRO A 254 18.74 -19.87 12.99
N VAL A 255 19.67 -19.63 13.92
CA VAL A 255 19.36 -19.05 15.26
C VAL A 255 19.06 -17.57 15.13
N SER A 256 19.78 -16.85 14.27
CA SER A 256 19.53 -15.43 13.96
C SER A 256 18.14 -15.20 13.38
N TYR A 257 17.60 -16.18 12.64
CA TYR A 257 16.23 -16.15 12.11
C TYR A 257 15.17 -16.31 13.19
N THR A 258 15.42 -17.15 14.22
CA THR A 258 14.45 -17.46 15.28
C THR A 258 14.16 -16.23 16.18
N HIS A 259 15.16 -15.37 16.36
CA HIS A 259 15.01 -14.12 17.10
C HIS A 259 14.09 -13.09 16.40
N LEU A 260 14.15 -13.01 15.07
CA LEU A 260 13.27 -12.12 14.29
C LEU A 260 11.81 -12.62 14.21
N ARG A 261 11.57 -13.93 14.40
CA ARG A 261 10.22 -14.51 14.42
C ARG A 261 9.45 -14.23 15.72
N ALA A 262 10.14 -13.85 16.79
CA ALA A 262 9.55 -13.62 18.13
C ALA A 262 8.99 -12.20 18.30
N HIS A 263 9.13 -11.33 17.30
CA HIS A 263 8.58 -9.98 17.20
C HIS A 263 7.64 -9.87 16.00
#